data_2c03e1f51a41b7e5142c0a817c2b96a9
#
_entry.id   2c03e1f51a41b7e5142c0a817c2b96a9
#
_cell.length_a   1.000
_cell.length_b   1.000
_cell.length_c   1.000
_cell.angle_alpha   90.00
_cell.angle_beta   90.00
_cell.angle_gamma   90.00
#
_symmetry.space_group_name_H-M   'P 1'
#
loop_
_entity.id
_entity.type
_entity.pdbx_description
1 polymer ?
#
loop_
_entity_poly.entity_id
_entity_poly.type
_entity_poly.pdbx_seq_one_letter_code
_entity_poly.pdbx_strand_id
1 'polypeptide(L)'
;HNSQGDLYLGQNLATFGGAPYRQTQHWAFLQNACVTCHMPATDTSAANRDKVGGHALYLHNEATDYDHLKACQSCHFGKTRFDQFIADADYDADGTIEPWRFEVRGSLTRLAMALPPYGIDSVAWQLIAADTLNPNHLNMKKAYINYLSIRDGGEYGMHNAKYVIDALVASRNAVLGITNLSYEIPV
;
A
#
# COMPACT_ATOMS: atom_id res chain seq x y z
N HIS A 1 12.45 -9.47 4.62
CA HIS A 1 11.14 -9.97 5.10
C HIS A 1 10.09 -9.52 4.11
N ASN A 2 9.31 -10.44 3.56
CA ASN A 2 8.25 -10.12 2.60
C ASN A 2 6.93 -9.95 3.39
N SER A 3 6.37 -8.75 3.42
CA SER A 3 5.14 -8.40 4.14
C SER A 3 3.85 -8.65 3.34
N GLN A 4 3.93 -9.10 2.09
CA GLN A 4 2.77 -9.18 1.19
C GLN A 4 1.63 -10.06 1.72
N GLY A 5 1.96 -11.18 2.36
CA GLY A 5 0.96 -12.05 2.99
C GLY A 5 0.24 -11.36 4.15
N ASP A 6 0.98 -10.63 4.97
CA ASP A 6 0.42 -9.86 6.09
C ASP A 6 -0.46 -8.72 5.59
N LEU A 7 -0.03 -8.00 4.56
CA LEU A 7 -0.81 -6.93 3.94
C LEU A 7 -2.09 -7.46 3.31
N TYR A 8 -2.02 -8.59 2.59
CA TYR A 8 -3.19 -9.25 2.02
C TYR A 8 -4.23 -9.63 3.08
N LEU A 9 -3.78 -10.17 4.21
CA LEU A 9 -4.64 -10.58 5.33
C LEU A 9 -5.06 -9.40 6.24
N GLY A 10 -4.51 -8.21 6.04
CA GLY A 10 -4.77 -7.04 6.86
C GLY A 10 -4.29 -7.20 8.30
N GLN A 11 -3.08 -7.69 8.50
CA GLN A 11 -2.51 -7.94 9.82
C GLN A 11 -1.04 -7.54 9.92
N ASN A 12 -0.53 -7.52 11.16
CA ASN A 12 0.87 -7.29 11.52
C ASN A 12 1.45 -5.88 11.25
N LEU A 13 0.67 -4.92 10.72
CA LEU A 13 1.07 -3.52 10.81
C LEU A 13 0.83 -2.98 12.22
N ALA A 14 1.72 -2.10 12.67
CA ALA A 14 1.62 -1.48 13.98
C ALA A 14 0.39 -0.57 14.06
N THR A 15 -0.32 -0.61 15.17
CA THR A 15 -1.50 0.21 15.45
C THR A 15 -1.20 1.31 16.47
N PHE A 16 -1.97 2.41 16.42
CA PHE A 16 -1.79 3.60 17.27
C PHE A 16 -2.97 3.85 18.21
N GLY A 17 -3.80 2.84 18.42
CA GLY A 17 -5.08 2.95 19.12
C GLY A 17 -6.22 3.27 18.17
N GLY A 18 -7.46 3.31 18.71
CA GLY A 18 -8.65 3.58 17.90
C GLY A 18 -9.27 2.33 17.27
N ALA A 19 -10.07 2.56 16.23
CA ALA A 19 -10.73 1.49 15.48
C ALA A 19 -9.71 0.65 14.69
N PRO A 20 -10.01 -0.63 14.42
CA PRO A 20 -9.22 -1.44 13.49
C PRO A 20 -9.15 -0.78 12.12
N TYR A 21 -8.01 -0.95 11.43
CA TYR A 21 -7.86 -0.48 10.06
C TYR A 21 -8.89 -1.14 9.15
N ARG A 22 -9.46 -0.37 8.22
CA ARG A 22 -10.38 -0.88 7.21
C ARG A 22 -9.70 -1.95 6.37
N GLN A 23 -10.46 -2.80 5.74
CA GLN A 23 -9.91 -3.86 4.89
C GLN A 23 -10.67 -3.97 3.57
N THR A 24 -9.96 -4.37 2.54
CA THR A 24 -10.59 -4.89 1.32
C THR A 24 -11.07 -6.33 1.55
N GLN A 25 -11.99 -6.78 0.72
CA GLN A 25 -12.63 -8.10 0.91
C GLN A 25 -11.92 -9.24 0.14
N HIS A 26 -10.79 -8.99 -0.50
CA HIS A 26 -10.11 -9.99 -1.34
C HIS A 26 -9.82 -11.28 -0.58
N TRP A 27 -9.32 -11.19 0.65
CA TRP A 27 -9.02 -12.34 1.51
C TRP A 27 -10.24 -13.21 1.81
N ALA A 28 -11.46 -12.65 1.81
CA ALA A 28 -12.69 -13.34 2.12
C ALA A 28 -13.29 -14.07 0.91
N PHE A 29 -13.05 -13.57 -0.30
CA PHE A 29 -13.69 -14.06 -1.52
C PHE A 29 -12.77 -14.87 -2.43
N LEU A 30 -11.46 -14.67 -2.34
CA LEU A 30 -10.50 -15.37 -3.20
C LEU A 30 -10.01 -16.66 -2.52
N GLN A 31 -10.48 -17.78 -3.02
CA GLN A 31 -10.00 -19.08 -2.57
C GLN A 31 -8.51 -19.26 -2.81
N ASN A 32 -7.72 -19.63 -3.12
CA ASN A 32 -6.30 -19.80 -3.45
C ASN A 32 -5.45 -18.51 -3.42
N ALA A 33 -5.95 -17.42 -2.80
CA ALA A 33 -5.17 -16.22 -2.51
C ALA A 33 -4.21 -15.80 -3.66
N CYS A 34 -2.90 -15.88 -3.40
CA CYS A 34 -1.85 -15.48 -4.34
C CYS A 34 -1.97 -16.14 -5.72
N VAL A 35 -2.29 -17.43 -5.75
CA VAL A 35 -2.38 -18.20 -7.00
C VAL A 35 -3.50 -17.68 -7.90
N THR A 36 -4.65 -17.34 -7.33
CA THR A 36 -5.79 -16.82 -8.10
C THR A 36 -5.42 -15.58 -8.89
N CYS A 37 -4.70 -14.64 -8.26
CA CYS A 37 -4.32 -13.38 -8.90
C CYS A 37 -3.04 -13.51 -9.74
N HIS A 38 -2.02 -14.19 -9.23
CA HIS A 38 -0.69 -14.20 -9.85
C HIS A 38 -0.47 -15.31 -10.88
N MET A 39 -1.30 -16.34 -10.90
CA MET A 39 -1.17 -17.46 -11.83
C MET A 39 -2.35 -17.67 -12.80
N PRO A 40 -3.13 -16.63 -13.19
CA PRO A 40 -4.11 -16.82 -14.25
C PRO A 40 -3.40 -17.14 -15.57
N ALA A 41 -4.05 -17.93 -16.43
CA ALA A 41 -3.49 -18.27 -17.73
C ALA A 41 -3.27 -17.03 -18.59
N THR A 42 -2.08 -16.89 -19.13
CA THR A 42 -1.75 -15.84 -20.12
C THR A 42 -2.23 -16.20 -21.51
N ASP A 43 -2.28 -15.20 -22.38
CA ASP A 43 -2.44 -15.42 -23.82
C ASP A 43 -1.19 -16.08 -24.38
N THR A 44 -1.37 -17.21 -25.05
CA THR A 44 -0.26 -18.02 -25.59
C THR A 44 0.37 -17.43 -26.86
N SER A 45 -0.32 -16.53 -27.55
CA SER A 45 0.12 -15.92 -28.82
C SER A 45 0.81 -14.58 -28.64
N ALA A 46 0.78 -14.01 -27.44
CA ALA A 46 1.14 -12.61 -27.22
C ALA A 46 2.61 -12.40 -26.87
N ALA A 47 3.09 -11.17 -27.08
CA ALA A 47 4.37 -10.68 -26.56
C ALA A 47 4.48 -10.74 -25.03
N ASN A 48 3.35 -10.93 -24.36
CA ASN A 48 3.23 -11.05 -22.89
C ASN A 48 3.32 -12.50 -22.40
N ARG A 49 3.37 -13.49 -23.32
CA ARG A 49 3.55 -14.88 -22.95
C ARG A 49 4.83 -15.04 -22.11
N ASP A 50 4.74 -15.83 -21.06
CA ASP A 50 5.83 -16.10 -20.11
C ASP A 50 6.38 -14.83 -19.40
N LYS A 51 5.72 -13.68 -19.56
CA LYS A 51 6.07 -12.42 -18.88
C LYS A 51 5.11 -12.08 -17.76
N VAL A 52 3.83 -12.44 -17.90
CA VAL A 52 2.79 -12.17 -16.88
C VAL A 52 1.88 -13.39 -16.69
N GLY A 53 1.38 -13.55 -15.48
CA GLY A 53 0.55 -14.68 -15.09
C GLY A 53 1.31 -16.02 -15.06
N GLY A 54 0.58 -17.12 -14.85
CA GLY A 54 1.16 -18.44 -14.79
C GLY A 54 2.41 -18.51 -13.90
N HIS A 55 3.46 -19.18 -14.35
CA HIS A 55 4.70 -19.32 -13.59
C HIS A 55 5.57 -18.05 -13.52
N ALA A 56 5.27 -17.01 -14.31
CA ALA A 56 5.97 -15.73 -14.21
C ALA A 56 5.60 -14.98 -12.92
N LEU A 57 4.38 -15.18 -12.42
CA LEU A 57 3.81 -14.54 -11.23
C LEU A 57 3.68 -13.00 -11.32
N TYR A 58 4.21 -12.37 -12.37
CA TYR A 58 4.07 -10.92 -12.59
C TYR A 58 2.70 -10.59 -13.17
N LEU A 59 2.18 -9.43 -12.81
CA LEU A 59 0.92 -8.90 -13.33
C LEU A 59 1.11 -7.70 -14.25
N HIS A 60 2.34 -7.22 -14.40
CA HIS A 60 2.69 -6.12 -15.29
C HIS A 60 3.92 -6.51 -16.12
N ASN A 61 3.87 -6.19 -17.42
CA ASN A 61 5.00 -6.30 -18.33
C ASN A 61 5.45 -4.90 -18.74
N GLU A 62 6.56 -4.44 -18.20
CA GLU A 62 7.10 -3.11 -18.45
C GLU A 62 7.45 -2.89 -19.93
N ALA A 63 7.90 -3.93 -20.64
CA ALA A 63 8.33 -3.80 -22.04
C ALA A 63 7.17 -3.47 -23.00
N THR A 64 5.95 -3.84 -22.63
CA THR A 64 4.74 -3.62 -23.46
C THR A 64 3.73 -2.73 -22.76
N ASP A 65 4.01 -2.26 -21.54
CA ASP A 65 3.09 -1.53 -20.67
C ASP A 65 1.75 -2.26 -20.51
N TYR A 66 1.80 -3.58 -20.35
CA TYR A 66 0.61 -4.43 -20.28
C TYR A 66 0.33 -4.88 -18.85
N ASP A 67 -0.91 -4.65 -18.40
CA ASP A 67 -1.43 -5.13 -17.11
C ASP A 67 -2.28 -6.38 -17.29
N HIS A 68 -1.93 -7.45 -16.59
CA HIS A 68 -2.62 -8.74 -16.66
C HIS A 68 -3.73 -8.84 -15.61
N LEU A 69 -4.90 -8.28 -15.91
CA LEU A 69 -6.04 -8.20 -15.00
C LEU A 69 -7.06 -9.35 -15.16
N LYS A 70 -6.70 -10.44 -15.82
CA LYS A 70 -7.64 -11.54 -16.11
C LYS A 70 -8.33 -12.08 -14.86
N ALA A 71 -7.62 -12.22 -13.76
CA ALA A 71 -8.19 -12.65 -12.48
C ALA A 71 -9.13 -11.62 -11.84
N CYS A 72 -8.93 -10.34 -12.13
CA CYS A 72 -9.70 -9.25 -11.53
C CYS A 72 -11.04 -9.04 -12.24
N GLN A 73 -11.14 -9.39 -13.52
CA GLN A 73 -12.26 -9.05 -14.39
C GLN A 73 -13.60 -9.70 -13.97
N SER A 74 -13.56 -10.80 -13.23
CA SER A 74 -14.79 -11.44 -12.73
C SER A 74 -15.57 -10.58 -11.72
N CYS A 75 -14.88 -9.69 -11.00
CA CYS A 75 -15.47 -8.77 -10.04
C CYS A 75 -15.31 -7.30 -10.46
N HIS A 76 -14.24 -6.97 -11.18
CA HIS A 76 -13.91 -5.63 -11.65
C HIS A 76 -14.09 -5.53 -13.17
N PHE A 77 -15.34 -5.56 -13.62
CA PHE A 77 -15.68 -5.54 -15.03
C PHE A 77 -15.10 -4.34 -15.80
N GLY A 78 -14.58 -4.61 -16.98
CA GLY A 78 -14.09 -3.58 -17.90
C GLY A 78 -12.76 -2.94 -17.51
N LYS A 79 -12.14 -3.34 -16.40
CA LYS A 79 -10.81 -2.85 -16.03
C LYS A 79 -9.73 -3.55 -16.87
N THR A 80 -8.85 -2.78 -17.46
CA THR A 80 -7.73 -3.24 -18.30
C THR A 80 -6.37 -2.75 -17.79
N ARG A 81 -6.37 -1.80 -16.84
CA ARG A 81 -5.18 -1.19 -16.25
C ARG A 81 -5.32 -1.09 -14.74
N PHE A 82 -4.22 -1.25 -14.01
CA PHE A 82 -4.19 -1.01 -12.56
C PHE A 82 -4.53 0.44 -12.20
N ASP A 83 -4.22 1.39 -13.06
CA ASP A 83 -4.54 2.81 -12.85
C ASP A 83 -6.04 3.14 -12.95
N GLN A 84 -6.86 2.19 -13.30
CA GLN A 84 -8.31 2.38 -13.30
C GLN A 84 -8.98 2.09 -11.94
N PHE A 85 -8.21 1.64 -10.95
CA PHE A 85 -8.70 1.43 -9.59
C PHE A 85 -8.51 2.72 -8.77
N ILE A 86 -9.44 3.65 -8.97
CA ILE A 86 -9.40 4.97 -8.32
C ILE A 86 -9.76 4.84 -6.83
N ALA A 87 -9.07 5.58 -6.00
CA ALA A 87 -9.33 5.67 -4.57
C ALA A 87 -10.68 6.37 -4.30
N ASP A 88 -11.17 6.25 -3.07
CA ASP A 88 -12.42 6.87 -2.64
C ASP A 88 -12.20 8.24 -1.96
N ALA A 89 -10.94 8.66 -1.80
CA ALA A 89 -10.56 9.97 -1.29
C ALA A 89 -9.12 10.31 -1.66
N ASP A 90 -8.74 11.57 -1.53
CA ASP A 90 -7.38 12.09 -1.58
C ASP A 90 -6.70 11.80 -0.23
N TYR A 91 -5.92 10.74 -0.15
CA TYR A 91 -5.30 10.28 1.09
C TYR A 91 -3.92 10.87 1.33
N ASP A 92 -3.25 11.27 0.29
CA ASP A 92 -1.94 11.92 0.39
C ASP A 92 -2.06 13.45 0.42
N ALA A 93 -3.30 13.96 0.27
CA ALA A 93 -3.66 15.38 0.33
C ALA A 93 -2.83 16.25 -0.63
N ASP A 94 -2.69 15.77 -1.86
CA ASP A 94 -2.09 16.55 -2.95
C ASP A 94 -3.13 17.40 -3.73
N GLY A 95 -4.42 17.20 -3.43
CA GLY A 95 -5.56 17.87 -4.05
C GLY A 95 -6.22 17.08 -5.17
N THR A 96 -5.78 15.83 -5.40
CA THR A 96 -6.29 14.99 -6.48
C THR A 96 -6.68 13.62 -5.96
N ILE A 97 -7.83 13.07 -6.38
CA ILE A 97 -8.18 11.68 -6.11
C ILE A 97 -7.62 10.81 -7.23
N GLU A 98 -6.67 9.98 -6.92
CA GLU A 98 -5.90 9.20 -7.86
C GLU A 98 -6.14 7.68 -7.74
N PRO A 99 -5.55 6.86 -8.63
CA PRO A 99 -5.46 5.42 -8.42
C PRO A 99 -4.83 5.06 -7.07
N TRP A 100 -5.35 4.03 -6.42
CA TRP A 100 -4.90 3.58 -5.08
C TRP A 100 -3.38 3.53 -4.94
N ARG A 101 -2.67 3.06 -5.98
CA ARG A 101 -1.21 2.95 -5.92
C ARG A 101 -0.49 4.30 -5.81
N PHE A 102 -1.07 5.37 -6.34
CA PHE A 102 -0.49 6.71 -6.25
C PHE A 102 -0.81 7.33 -4.90
N GLU A 103 -2.03 7.21 -4.42
CA GLU A 103 -2.40 7.62 -3.05
C GLU A 103 -1.51 6.95 -1.98
N VAL A 104 -1.22 5.67 -2.15
CA VAL A 104 -0.32 4.94 -1.22
C VAL A 104 1.12 5.46 -1.34
N ARG A 105 1.62 5.73 -2.54
CA ARG A 105 2.96 6.29 -2.75
C ARG A 105 3.10 7.68 -2.16
N GLY A 106 2.14 8.55 -2.44
CA GLY A 106 2.10 9.90 -1.87
C GLY A 106 2.02 9.86 -0.34
N SER A 107 1.16 9.01 0.22
CA SER A 107 1.08 8.80 1.67
C SER A 107 2.37 8.26 2.29
N LEU A 108 3.09 7.36 1.59
CA LEU A 108 4.43 6.90 2.00
C LEU A 108 5.43 8.06 2.05
N THR A 109 5.46 8.87 1.00
CA THR A 109 6.31 10.08 0.93
C THR A 109 5.99 11.03 2.09
N ARG A 110 4.72 11.32 2.33
CA ARG A 110 4.31 12.18 3.46
C ARG A 110 4.67 11.60 4.82
N LEU A 111 4.58 10.30 5.00
CA LEU A 111 5.03 9.66 6.23
C LEU A 111 6.55 9.74 6.37
N ALA A 112 7.31 9.49 5.30
CA ALA A 112 8.77 9.63 5.32
C ALA A 112 9.20 11.05 5.71
N MET A 113 8.54 12.08 5.15
CA MET A 113 8.81 13.48 5.46
C MET A 113 8.46 13.87 6.92
N ALA A 114 7.56 13.12 7.57
CA ALA A 114 7.21 13.31 8.98
C ALA A 114 8.15 12.57 9.94
N LEU A 115 9.02 11.71 9.44
CA LEU A 115 10.02 10.97 10.21
C LEU A 115 11.42 11.56 10.02
N PRO A 116 12.36 11.35 10.96
CA PRO A 116 13.73 11.84 10.79
C PRO A 116 14.39 11.30 9.51
N PRO A 117 15.09 12.12 8.73
CA PRO A 117 15.57 13.49 9.00
C PRO A 117 14.60 14.63 8.66
N TYR A 118 13.31 14.39 8.59
CA TYR A 118 12.21 15.34 8.34
C TYR A 118 12.33 16.12 7.03
N GLY A 119 11.21 16.25 6.31
CA GLY A 119 11.15 17.01 5.06
C GLY A 119 11.88 16.36 3.86
N ILE A 120 12.35 15.13 4.00
CA ILE A 120 13.03 14.36 2.95
C ILE A 120 12.26 13.06 2.71
N ASP A 121 12.10 12.66 1.47
CA ASP A 121 11.45 11.40 1.10
C ASP A 121 12.37 10.18 1.37
N SER A 122 12.89 10.12 2.58
CA SER A 122 13.67 8.99 3.08
C SER A 122 13.70 9.00 4.61
N VAL A 123 13.76 7.83 5.23
CA VAL A 123 13.75 7.69 6.67
C VAL A 123 15.09 7.16 7.16
N ALA A 124 15.68 7.81 8.16
CA ALA A 124 16.93 7.40 8.79
C ALA A 124 16.63 6.71 10.14
N TRP A 125 16.61 5.39 10.14
CA TRP A 125 16.39 4.58 11.34
C TRP A 125 17.31 4.96 12.51
N GLN A 126 18.59 5.25 12.22
CA GLN A 126 19.58 5.61 13.24
C GLN A 126 19.19 6.86 14.03
N LEU A 127 18.54 7.82 13.38
CA LEU A 127 18.05 9.02 14.04
C LEU A 127 16.85 8.70 14.93
N ILE A 128 15.92 7.85 14.47
CA ILE A 128 14.80 7.38 15.30
C ILE A 128 15.33 6.59 16.49
N ALA A 129 16.24 5.65 16.27
CA ALA A 129 16.78 4.79 17.33
C ALA A 129 17.54 5.56 18.41
N ALA A 130 18.22 6.64 18.03
CA ALA A 130 18.99 7.48 18.95
C ALA A 130 18.13 8.44 19.77
N ASP A 131 16.93 8.81 19.31
CA ASP A 131 16.05 9.81 19.91
C ASP A 131 15.18 9.25 21.05
N THR A 132 15.80 8.58 22.01
CA THR A 132 15.11 7.85 23.09
C THR A 132 14.36 8.73 24.09
N LEU A 133 14.69 10.03 24.15
CA LEU A 133 14.06 11.01 25.02
C LEU A 133 12.82 11.67 24.40
N ASN A 134 12.58 11.46 23.13
CA ASN A 134 11.43 11.98 22.42
C ASN A 134 10.14 11.32 22.95
N PRO A 135 9.15 12.11 23.41
CA PRO A 135 7.88 11.54 23.86
C PRO A 135 7.15 10.74 22.78
N ASN A 136 7.43 11.00 21.52
CA ASN A 136 6.89 10.25 20.37
C ASN A 136 7.78 9.09 19.89
N HIS A 137 8.87 8.78 20.59
CA HIS A 137 9.84 7.77 20.16
C HIS A 137 9.19 6.42 19.79
N LEU A 138 8.27 5.94 20.62
CA LEU A 138 7.56 4.69 20.35
C LEU A 138 6.69 4.78 19.08
N ASN A 139 5.99 5.91 18.89
CA ASN A 139 5.17 6.13 17.70
C ASN A 139 6.04 6.20 16.44
N MET A 140 7.20 6.87 16.51
CA MET A 140 8.15 6.92 15.38
C MET A 140 8.67 5.53 15.01
N LYS A 141 8.99 4.68 15.99
CA LYS A 141 9.40 3.29 15.74
C LYS A 141 8.30 2.46 15.08
N LYS A 142 7.06 2.56 15.58
CA LYS A 142 5.90 1.90 14.98
C LYS A 142 5.65 2.38 13.55
N ALA A 143 5.68 3.69 13.34
CA ALA A 143 5.50 4.31 12.03
C ALA A 143 6.58 3.87 11.03
N TYR A 144 7.83 3.77 11.48
CA TYR A 144 8.93 3.25 10.67
C TYR A 144 8.72 1.79 10.25
N ILE A 145 8.22 0.94 11.15
CA ILE A 145 7.89 -0.45 10.82
C ILE A 145 6.82 -0.51 9.73
N ASN A 146 5.74 0.27 9.87
CA ASN A 146 4.69 0.35 8.84
C ASN A 146 5.24 0.87 7.51
N TYR A 147 6.03 1.95 7.56
CA TYR A 147 6.70 2.50 6.37
C TYR A 147 7.53 1.45 5.64
N LEU A 148 8.40 0.72 6.35
CA LEU A 148 9.23 -0.32 5.76
C LEU A 148 8.40 -1.47 5.18
N SER A 149 7.43 -1.95 5.94
CA SER A 149 6.60 -3.08 5.51
C SER A 149 5.86 -2.80 4.22
N ILE A 150 5.37 -1.57 4.04
CA ILE A 150 4.61 -1.16 2.86
C ILE A 150 5.56 -0.83 1.70
N ARG A 151 6.63 -0.05 1.95
CA ARG A 151 7.62 0.31 0.94
C ARG A 151 8.30 -0.92 0.34
N ASP A 152 8.82 -1.79 1.21
CA ASP A 152 9.61 -2.96 0.79
C ASP A 152 8.73 -4.10 0.26
N GLY A 153 7.43 -4.10 0.61
CA GLY A 153 6.42 -4.94 -0.03
C GLY A 153 6.22 -4.61 -1.51
N GLY A 154 6.39 -3.34 -1.90
CA GLY A 154 6.39 -2.88 -3.29
C GLY A 154 5.07 -2.99 -4.04
N GLU A 155 3.98 -3.36 -3.32
CA GLU A 155 2.66 -3.62 -3.93
C GLU A 155 1.74 -2.38 -3.94
N TYR A 156 2.11 -1.34 -3.19
CA TYR A 156 1.45 -0.04 -3.11
C TYR A 156 -0.08 -0.12 -2.95
N GLY A 157 -0.55 -0.97 -2.04
CA GLY A 157 -1.96 -1.14 -1.70
C GLY A 157 -2.73 -2.16 -2.55
N MET A 158 -2.13 -2.81 -3.54
CA MET A 158 -2.84 -3.74 -4.42
C MET A 158 -3.44 -4.95 -3.68
N HIS A 159 -2.79 -5.42 -2.63
CA HIS A 159 -3.29 -6.54 -1.83
C HIS A 159 -4.42 -6.14 -0.89
N ASN A 160 -4.32 -4.96 -0.26
CA ASN A 160 -5.31 -4.46 0.70
C ASN A 160 -5.21 -2.93 0.85
N ALA A 161 -5.67 -2.19 -0.15
CA ALA A 161 -5.49 -0.74 -0.24
C ALA A 161 -5.99 0.00 1.01
N LYS A 162 -7.16 -0.37 1.52
CA LYS A 162 -7.75 0.29 2.69
C LYS A 162 -6.94 0.07 3.96
N TYR A 163 -6.43 -1.13 4.17
CA TYR A 163 -5.59 -1.45 5.32
C TYR A 163 -4.26 -0.69 5.29
N VAL A 164 -3.64 -0.66 4.13
CA VAL A 164 -2.36 0.02 3.92
C VAL A 164 -2.49 1.53 4.12
N ILE A 165 -3.52 2.14 3.53
CA ILE A 165 -3.70 3.59 3.63
C ILE A 165 -4.05 4.03 5.05
N ASP A 166 -4.93 3.29 5.73
CA ASP A 166 -5.26 3.59 7.14
C ASP A 166 -4.03 3.50 8.04
N ALA A 167 -3.16 2.50 7.82
CA ALA A 167 -1.92 2.36 8.57
C ALA A 167 -0.95 3.52 8.32
N LEU A 168 -0.83 4.00 7.08
CA LEU A 168 0.04 5.14 6.73
C LEU A 168 -0.48 6.44 7.35
N VAL A 169 -1.77 6.71 7.22
CA VAL A 169 -2.40 7.91 7.79
C VAL A 169 -2.32 7.88 9.32
N ALA A 170 -2.63 6.76 9.96
CA ALA A 170 -2.52 6.62 11.41
C ALA A 170 -1.08 6.78 11.90
N SER A 171 -0.10 6.23 11.17
CA SER A 171 1.32 6.38 11.47
C SER A 171 1.73 7.85 11.45
N ARG A 172 1.39 8.56 10.37
CA ARG A 172 1.71 9.97 10.21
C ARG A 172 1.06 10.82 11.31
N ASN A 173 -0.23 10.62 11.56
CA ASN A 173 -0.96 11.36 12.58
C ASN A 173 -0.37 11.13 13.98
N ALA A 174 -0.03 9.88 14.33
CA ALA A 174 0.58 9.57 15.61
C ALA A 174 1.95 10.24 15.81
N VAL A 175 2.76 10.31 14.75
CA VAL A 175 4.07 10.99 14.78
C VAL A 175 3.91 12.51 14.92
N LEU A 176 2.90 13.09 14.26
CA LEU A 176 2.62 14.53 14.30
C LEU A 176 1.79 14.97 15.53
N GLY A 177 1.34 14.02 16.37
CA GLY A 177 0.49 14.32 17.52
C GLY A 177 -0.95 14.71 17.14
N ILE A 178 -1.40 14.34 15.95
CA ILE A 178 -2.77 14.59 15.49
C ILE A 178 -3.69 13.50 16.05
N THR A 179 -4.67 13.90 16.86
CA THR A 179 -5.53 12.95 17.60
C THR A 179 -6.75 12.45 16.83
N ASN A 180 -7.07 13.04 15.67
CA ASN A 180 -8.19 12.63 14.83
C ASN A 180 -7.70 11.89 13.60
N LEU A 181 -8.31 10.71 13.32
CA LEU A 181 -8.26 10.03 12.02
C LEU A 181 -9.13 10.78 10.98
N SER A 182 -9.23 12.10 11.08
CA SER A 182 -9.79 12.88 9.99
C SER A 182 -8.76 12.83 8.85
N TYR A 183 -9.13 12.15 7.78
CA TYR A 183 -8.56 12.47 6.49
C TYR A 183 -8.79 13.97 6.33
N GLU A 184 -7.73 14.76 6.40
CA GLU A 184 -7.84 16.16 6.05
C GLU A 184 -8.17 16.15 4.56
N ILE A 185 -9.47 16.21 4.27
CA ILE A 185 -9.93 16.64 2.95
C ILE A 185 -9.52 18.11 2.91
N PRO A 186 -8.60 18.52 2.04
CA PRO A 186 -8.31 19.94 1.87
C PRO A 186 -9.62 20.61 1.44
N VAL A 187 -10.05 21.63 2.19
CA VAL A 187 -11.17 22.49 1.83
C VAL A 187 -10.74 23.42 0.70
#